data_1036b18cf6946d992faef3a0271dbc67
#
_entry.id   1036b18cf6946d992faef3a0271dbc67
#
_cell.length_a   1.000
_cell.length_b   1.000
_cell.length_c   1.000
_cell.angle_alpha   90.00
_cell.angle_beta   90.00
_cell.angle_gamma   90.00
#
_symmetry.space_group_name_H-M   'P 1'
#
loop_
_entity.id
_entity.type
_entity.pdbx_description
1 polymer ?
#
loop_
_entity_poly.entity_id
_entity_poly.type
_entity_poly.pdbx_seq_one_letter_code
_entity_poly.pdbx_strand_id
1 'polypeptide(L)'
;VYDWENRWAMEDAQGPRNKGLFYKETVEKSYYAFRKQGLNVDMIDMEQDLDGYKVVAAPMLYMFREGFEEKVRKYVENGGTFILTYWSGIVDSTDLCFLEGTPHGLMDVMGLRSTEIDGLYDGEYNRGVPVRGNELCLTKTYTCNHLCELVKTSTAQPLMTYETDFYAGMPALTVNLFGKGKAYHVCADFEQGFYDEVYRKIAKEAGVKRVVAHIPEGVEVSVRRNQDTDYVF
;
A
#
# COMPACT_ATOMS: atom_id res chain seq x y z
N VAL A 1 2.29 -8.21 0.83
CA VAL A 1 1.34 -9.33 0.60
C VAL A 1 1.20 -9.55 -0.89
N TYR A 2 1.28 -10.79 -1.33
CA TYR A 2 0.97 -11.25 -2.68
C TYR A 2 0.10 -12.51 -2.58
N ASP A 3 -1.06 -12.49 -3.18
CA ASP A 3 -2.02 -13.59 -3.10
C ASP A 3 -2.43 -14.07 -4.49
N TRP A 4 -2.38 -15.39 -4.73
CA TRP A 4 -2.67 -15.99 -6.03
C TRP A 4 -4.16 -15.93 -6.38
N GLU A 5 -5.05 -16.13 -5.41
CA GLU A 5 -6.49 -16.04 -5.66
C GLU A 5 -6.89 -14.59 -5.95
N ASN A 6 -6.33 -13.63 -5.23
CA ASN A 6 -6.47 -12.22 -5.56
C ASN A 6 -6.02 -11.90 -6.99
N ARG A 7 -4.91 -12.50 -7.43
CA ARG A 7 -4.45 -12.33 -8.81
C ARG A 7 -5.46 -12.87 -9.82
N TRP A 8 -5.98 -14.06 -9.60
CA TRP A 8 -6.97 -14.65 -10.50
C TRP A 8 -8.28 -13.85 -10.52
N ALA A 9 -8.78 -13.41 -9.36
CA ALA A 9 -9.95 -12.55 -9.28
C ALA A 9 -9.72 -11.22 -10.04
N MET A 10 -8.55 -10.63 -9.93
CA MET A 10 -8.19 -9.42 -10.67
C MET A 10 -8.07 -9.63 -12.19
N GLU A 11 -7.64 -10.80 -12.64
CA GLU A 11 -7.58 -11.14 -14.07
C GLU A 11 -9.00 -11.30 -14.67
N ASP A 12 -9.99 -11.72 -13.87
CA ASP A 12 -11.40 -11.86 -14.27
C ASP A 12 -12.25 -10.61 -14.00
N ALA A 13 -11.79 -9.66 -13.16
CA ALA A 13 -12.53 -8.46 -12.80
C ALA A 13 -12.81 -7.56 -14.00
N GLN A 14 -14.06 -7.06 -14.12
CA GLN A 14 -14.52 -6.26 -15.25
C GLN A 14 -14.55 -4.74 -14.98
N GLY A 15 -14.21 -4.29 -13.80
CA GLY A 15 -14.23 -2.88 -13.43
C GLY A 15 -12.99 -2.45 -12.66
N PRO A 16 -12.78 -1.18 -12.41
CA PRO A 16 -13.39 0.01 -13.02
C PRO A 16 -12.81 0.34 -14.41
N ARG A 17 -11.85 -0.44 -14.87
CA ARG A 17 -11.30 -0.40 -16.22
C ARG A 17 -11.52 -1.75 -16.91
N ASN A 18 -11.83 -1.75 -18.21
CA ASN A 18 -12.03 -2.98 -18.97
C ASN A 18 -10.74 -3.77 -19.22
N LYS A 19 -9.60 -3.19 -18.94
CA LYS A 19 -8.26 -3.79 -19.02
C LYS A 19 -7.26 -2.95 -18.21
N GLY A 20 -6.14 -3.55 -17.87
CA GLY A 20 -5.04 -2.82 -17.23
C GLY A 20 -5.21 -2.68 -15.72
N LEU A 21 -5.78 -3.70 -15.07
CA LEU A 21 -5.67 -3.89 -13.63
C LEU A 21 -4.37 -4.64 -13.37
N PHE A 22 -3.29 -3.89 -13.18
CA PHE A 22 -1.91 -4.38 -13.15
C PHE A 22 -1.49 -4.83 -11.74
N TYR A 23 -2.13 -5.88 -11.21
CA TYR A 23 -1.84 -6.36 -9.85
C TYR A 23 -0.36 -6.73 -9.65
N LYS A 24 0.17 -7.55 -10.56
CA LYS A 24 1.57 -7.99 -10.48
C LYS A 24 2.53 -6.80 -10.50
N GLU A 25 2.36 -5.88 -11.43
CA GLU A 25 3.19 -4.69 -11.58
C GLU A 25 3.10 -3.77 -10.35
N THR A 26 1.91 -3.65 -9.74
CA THR A 26 1.71 -2.86 -8.51
C THR A 26 2.42 -3.50 -7.32
N VAL A 27 2.37 -4.83 -7.20
CA VAL A 27 3.15 -5.55 -6.20
C VAL A 27 4.66 -5.39 -6.44
N GLU A 28 5.11 -5.49 -7.69
CA GLU A 28 6.51 -5.31 -8.06
C GLU A 28 7.01 -3.90 -7.74
N LYS A 29 6.23 -2.84 -8.01
CA LYS A 29 6.55 -1.46 -7.60
C LYS A 29 6.83 -1.37 -6.09
N SER A 30 5.94 -1.97 -5.29
CA SER A 30 6.07 -2.00 -3.83
C SER A 30 7.28 -2.82 -3.37
N TYR A 31 7.51 -4.00 -3.97
CA TYR A 31 8.63 -4.87 -3.67
C TYR A 31 9.97 -4.18 -3.95
N TYR A 32 10.13 -3.64 -5.14
CA TYR A 32 11.36 -2.95 -5.54
C TYR A 32 11.62 -1.69 -4.71
N ALA A 33 10.57 -0.97 -4.29
CA ALA A 33 10.71 0.20 -3.43
C ALA A 33 11.41 -0.13 -2.09
N PHE A 34 11.20 -1.34 -1.54
CA PHE A 34 11.92 -1.79 -0.35
C PHE A 34 13.30 -2.40 -0.70
N ARG A 35 13.37 -3.23 -1.74
CA ARG A 35 14.60 -3.94 -2.10
C ARG A 35 15.75 -3.01 -2.48
N LYS A 36 15.48 -1.98 -3.29
CA LYS A 36 16.47 -0.96 -3.68
C LYS A 36 17.12 -0.24 -2.49
N GLN A 37 16.48 -0.30 -1.32
CA GLN A 37 17.00 0.32 -0.10
C GLN A 37 17.87 -0.62 0.73
N GLY A 38 18.03 -1.86 0.30
CA GLY A 38 18.74 -2.88 1.05
C GLY A 38 17.98 -3.37 2.28
N LEU A 39 16.68 -3.46 2.17
CA LEU A 39 15.83 -4.06 3.19
C LEU A 39 15.58 -5.54 2.85
N ASN A 40 15.53 -6.39 3.89
CA ASN A 40 14.96 -7.72 3.70
C ASN A 40 13.46 -7.62 3.46
N VAL A 41 13.00 -8.32 2.44
CA VAL A 41 11.58 -8.36 2.06
C VAL A 41 11.18 -9.81 1.88
N ASP A 42 10.10 -10.20 2.50
CA ASP A 42 9.44 -11.47 2.30
C ASP A 42 8.13 -11.25 1.52
N MET A 43 7.81 -12.19 0.65
CA MET A 43 6.49 -12.25 -0.01
C MET A 43 5.65 -13.23 0.78
N ILE A 44 4.54 -12.75 1.30
CA ILE A 44 3.60 -13.52 2.12
C ILE A 44 2.20 -13.42 1.52
N ASP A 45 1.37 -14.42 1.76
CA ASP A 45 -0.06 -14.38 1.46
C ASP A 45 -0.89 -13.89 2.67
N MET A 46 -2.20 -13.88 2.53
CA MET A 46 -3.10 -13.45 3.60
C MET A 46 -3.23 -14.47 4.76
N GLU A 47 -2.83 -15.72 4.56
CA GLU A 47 -2.92 -16.76 5.59
C GLU A 47 -1.78 -16.66 6.61
N GLN A 48 -0.62 -16.14 6.20
CA GLN A 48 0.55 -16.03 7.05
C GLN A 48 0.38 -14.97 8.15
N ASP A 49 1.11 -15.17 9.25
CA ASP A 49 1.13 -14.22 10.34
C ASP A 49 1.88 -12.93 9.95
N LEU A 50 1.37 -11.81 10.44
CA LEU A 50 1.99 -10.50 10.24
C LEU A 50 2.96 -10.14 11.38
N ASP A 51 2.90 -10.88 12.48
CA ASP A 51 3.77 -10.68 13.63
C ASP A 51 5.24 -10.89 13.23
N GLY A 52 6.11 -10.04 13.71
CA GLY A 52 7.53 -10.08 13.35
C GLY A 52 7.92 -9.16 12.18
N TYR A 53 6.98 -8.69 11.38
CA TYR A 53 7.23 -7.65 10.39
C TYR A 53 6.99 -6.27 11.00
N LYS A 54 7.88 -5.31 10.73
CA LYS A 54 7.71 -3.92 11.14
C LYS A 54 6.81 -3.14 10.19
N VAL A 55 6.87 -3.49 8.91
CA VAL A 55 6.05 -2.92 7.86
C VAL A 55 5.46 -4.06 7.03
N VAL A 56 4.17 -4.03 6.81
CA VAL A 56 3.45 -4.91 5.89
C VAL A 56 2.78 -4.06 4.83
N ALA A 57 3.06 -4.34 3.55
CA ALA A 57 2.39 -3.71 2.43
C ALA A 57 1.47 -4.70 1.72
N ALA A 58 0.23 -4.30 1.50
CA ALA A 58 -0.79 -5.05 0.77
C ALA A 58 -1.26 -4.24 -0.45
N PRO A 59 -0.46 -4.22 -1.53
CA PRO A 59 -0.80 -3.44 -2.71
C PRO A 59 -1.92 -4.10 -3.49
N MET A 60 -2.97 -3.33 -3.81
CA MET A 60 -4.07 -3.71 -4.67
C MET A 60 -4.70 -5.06 -4.29
N LEU A 61 -4.89 -5.26 -2.98
CA LEU A 61 -5.45 -6.49 -2.43
C LEU A 61 -6.98 -6.46 -2.54
N TYR A 62 -7.48 -6.66 -3.75
CA TYR A 62 -8.88 -6.57 -4.15
C TYR A 62 -9.79 -7.52 -3.36
N MET A 63 -9.36 -8.75 -3.21
CA MET A 63 -10.04 -9.79 -2.46
C MET A 63 -9.50 -9.87 -1.03
N PHE A 64 -10.38 -9.91 -0.03
CA PHE A 64 -10.02 -10.27 1.34
C PHE A 64 -10.50 -11.67 1.67
N ARG A 65 -9.59 -12.49 2.20
CA ARG A 65 -9.93 -13.79 2.77
C ARG A 65 -10.45 -13.62 4.18
N GLU A 66 -11.32 -14.53 4.61
CA GLU A 66 -11.91 -14.54 5.94
C GLU A 66 -10.83 -14.40 7.05
N GLY A 67 -11.03 -13.45 7.95
CA GLY A 67 -10.16 -13.18 9.09
C GLY A 67 -8.90 -12.37 8.79
N PHE A 68 -8.66 -11.97 7.55
CA PHE A 68 -7.52 -11.14 7.21
C PHE A 68 -7.63 -9.75 7.85
N GLU A 69 -8.82 -9.16 7.85
CA GLU A 69 -9.10 -7.85 8.43
C GLU A 69 -8.79 -7.83 9.92
N GLU A 70 -9.18 -8.86 10.64
CA GLU A 70 -8.93 -8.97 12.07
C GLU A 70 -7.44 -9.17 12.38
N LYS A 71 -6.73 -9.90 11.52
CA LYS A 71 -5.28 -10.07 11.58
C LYS A 71 -4.57 -8.73 11.40
N VAL A 72 -4.95 -7.94 10.39
CA VAL A 72 -4.41 -6.59 10.15
C VAL A 72 -4.71 -5.66 11.32
N ARG A 73 -5.95 -5.68 11.83
CA ARG A 73 -6.36 -4.89 12.99
C ARG A 73 -5.44 -5.13 14.18
N LYS A 74 -5.26 -6.38 14.59
CA LYS A 74 -4.39 -6.75 15.70
C LYS A 74 -2.94 -6.34 15.46
N TYR A 75 -2.45 -6.54 14.26
CA TYR A 75 -1.10 -6.15 13.88
C TYR A 75 -0.86 -4.65 14.05
N VAL A 76 -1.76 -3.80 13.54
CA VAL A 76 -1.64 -2.34 13.66
C VAL A 76 -1.86 -1.90 15.11
N GLU A 77 -2.87 -2.43 15.80
CA GLU A 77 -3.14 -2.11 17.20
C GLU A 77 -1.93 -2.35 18.12
N ASN A 78 -1.16 -3.40 17.83
CA ASN A 78 0.05 -3.77 18.57
C ASN A 78 1.31 -2.98 18.17
N GLY A 79 1.23 -2.09 17.20
CA GLY A 79 2.34 -1.20 16.82
C GLY A 79 2.94 -1.49 15.43
N GLY A 80 2.34 -2.38 14.66
CA GLY A 80 2.72 -2.63 13.28
C GLY A 80 2.42 -1.43 12.36
N THR A 81 3.17 -1.32 11.27
CA THR A 81 2.92 -0.33 10.21
C THR A 81 2.35 -1.05 8.99
N PHE A 82 1.12 -0.71 8.63
CA PHE A 82 0.40 -1.33 7.50
C PHE A 82 0.25 -0.34 6.35
N ILE A 83 0.50 -0.78 5.12
CA ILE A 83 0.30 0.01 3.91
C ILE A 83 -0.70 -0.72 3.03
N LEU A 84 -1.85 -0.11 2.79
CA LEU A 84 -2.86 -0.57 1.85
C LEU A 84 -2.86 0.36 0.64
N THR A 85 -3.17 -0.16 -0.54
CA THR A 85 -3.32 0.72 -1.70
C THR A 85 -4.75 0.68 -2.24
N TYR A 86 -5.01 1.55 -3.17
CA TYR A 86 -6.27 1.64 -3.93
C TYR A 86 -6.77 0.25 -4.38
N TRP A 87 -8.08 0.15 -4.64
CA TRP A 87 -8.72 -1.06 -5.15
C TRP A 87 -8.51 -2.29 -4.25
N SER A 88 -8.65 -2.09 -2.93
CA SER A 88 -8.44 -3.15 -1.94
C SER A 88 -9.67 -3.37 -1.08
N GLY A 89 -9.91 -4.64 -0.67
CA GLY A 89 -11.03 -5.05 0.17
C GLY A 89 -12.39 -4.82 -0.48
N ILE A 90 -12.51 -5.15 -1.76
CA ILE A 90 -13.72 -4.97 -2.56
C ILE A 90 -14.60 -6.21 -2.50
N VAL A 91 -14.01 -7.41 -2.56
CA VAL A 91 -14.72 -8.69 -2.62
C VAL A 91 -14.21 -9.67 -1.57
N ASP A 92 -15.05 -10.65 -1.25
CA ASP A 92 -14.70 -11.81 -0.43
C ASP A 92 -14.03 -12.93 -1.26
N SER A 93 -13.71 -14.05 -0.61
CA SER A 93 -13.05 -15.20 -1.25
C SER A 93 -13.89 -15.92 -2.32
N THR A 94 -15.15 -15.54 -2.51
CA THR A 94 -16.04 -16.03 -3.58
C THR A 94 -16.21 -15.01 -4.71
N ASP A 95 -15.44 -13.93 -4.70
CA ASP A 95 -15.54 -12.79 -5.63
C ASP A 95 -16.86 -12.02 -5.52
N LEU A 96 -17.51 -12.08 -4.36
CA LEU A 96 -18.73 -11.32 -4.08
C LEU A 96 -18.37 -9.99 -3.41
N CYS A 97 -18.88 -8.88 -3.97
CA CYS A 97 -18.65 -7.54 -3.42
C CYS A 97 -19.21 -7.41 -2.00
N PHE A 98 -18.40 -6.84 -1.12
CA PHE A 98 -18.86 -6.44 0.20
C PHE A 98 -19.87 -5.28 0.12
N LEU A 99 -20.95 -5.35 0.89
CA LEU A 99 -22.02 -4.34 0.88
C LEU A 99 -21.77 -3.18 1.85
N GLU A 100 -20.88 -3.35 2.82
CA GLU A 100 -20.70 -2.42 3.95
C GLU A 100 -19.75 -1.25 3.64
N GLY A 101 -19.11 -1.27 2.47
CA GLY A 101 -18.13 -0.27 2.05
C GLY A 101 -16.70 -0.79 2.12
N THR A 102 -15.78 -0.02 1.54
CA THR A 102 -14.40 -0.41 1.31
C THR A 102 -13.40 0.58 1.94
N PRO A 103 -12.21 0.12 2.33
CA PRO A 103 -11.77 -1.28 2.41
C PRO A 103 -12.54 -2.04 3.49
N HIS A 104 -13.16 -3.17 3.11
CA HIS A 104 -14.02 -3.94 4.01
C HIS A 104 -13.31 -4.30 5.32
N GLY A 105 -14.02 -4.17 6.45
CA GLY A 105 -13.51 -4.52 7.77
C GLY A 105 -12.33 -3.66 8.29
N LEU A 106 -11.74 -2.81 7.43
CA LEU A 106 -10.56 -1.99 7.77
C LEU A 106 -10.81 -0.48 7.73
N MET A 107 -12.04 -0.01 7.50
CA MET A 107 -12.34 1.42 7.38
C MET A 107 -11.93 2.22 8.62
N ASP A 108 -12.06 1.70 9.81
CA ASP A 108 -11.66 2.33 11.06
C ASP A 108 -10.14 2.26 11.28
N VAL A 109 -9.50 1.13 10.93
CA VAL A 109 -8.03 0.98 10.98
C VAL A 109 -7.37 1.96 10.01
N MET A 110 -7.90 2.08 8.79
CA MET A 110 -7.41 3.02 7.79
C MET A 110 -7.85 4.46 8.06
N GLY A 111 -8.88 4.67 8.91
CA GLY A 111 -9.44 5.97 9.23
C GLY A 111 -10.13 6.67 8.06
N LEU A 112 -10.62 5.90 7.10
CA LEU A 112 -11.26 6.39 5.88
C LEU A 112 -12.26 5.39 5.31
N ARG A 113 -13.01 5.84 4.33
CA ARG A 113 -13.87 5.02 3.50
C ARG A 113 -13.72 5.44 2.03
N SER A 114 -13.57 4.47 1.14
CA SER A 114 -13.66 4.69 -0.30
C SER A 114 -15.09 5.04 -0.70
N THR A 115 -15.25 6.00 -1.58
CA THR A 115 -16.55 6.46 -2.07
C THR A 115 -16.73 6.24 -3.55
N GLU A 116 -15.63 6.28 -4.30
CA GLU A 116 -15.63 6.16 -5.76
C GLU A 116 -14.24 5.76 -6.25
N ILE A 117 -14.17 5.10 -7.38
CA ILE A 117 -12.94 4.82 -8.11
C ILE A 117 -13.05 5.46 -9.49
N ASP A 118 -12.13 6.36 -9.80
CA ASP A 118 -11.99 6.94 -11.11
C ASP A 118 -10.97 6.16 -11.94
N GLY A 119 -11.42 5.57 -13.04
CA GLY A 119 -10.61 4.84 -14.00
C GLY A 119 -10.17 5.76 -15.14
N LEU A 120 -8.95 6.26 -15.08
CA LEU A 120 -8.39 7.15 -16.09
C LEU A 120 -8.22 6.45 -17.45
N TYR A 121 -8.49 7.14 -18.55
CA TYR A 121 -8.22 6.64 -19.91
C TYR A 121 -6.71 6.56 -20.20
N ASP A 122 -6.35 5.80 -21.23
CA ASP A 122 -4.95 5.69 -21.65
C ASP A 122 -4.41 7.07 -22.07
N GLY A 123 -3.29 7.46 -21.43
CA GLY A 123 -2.66 8.76 -21.63
C GLY A 123 -3.15 9.87 -20.70
N GLU A 124 -4.23 9.64 -19.94
CA GLU A 124 -4.65 10.53 -18.87
C GLU A 124 -3.85 10.28 -17.58
N TYR A 125 -3.70 11.31 -16.80
CA TYR A 125 -3.02 11.25 -15.51
C TYR A 125 -3.55 12.34 -14.58
N ASN A 126 -3.37 12.09 -13.28
CA ASN A 126 -3.47 13.10 -12.24
C ASN A 126 -2.15 13.19 -11.48
N ARG A 127 -2.07 14.01 -10.46
CA ARG A 127 -0.88 14.14 -9.61
C ARG A 127 -1.27 14.16 -8.14
N GLY A 128 -0.40 13.57 -7.32
CA GLY A 128 -0.45 13.74 -5.88
C GLY A 128 0.48 14.88 -5.47
N VAL A 129 -0.08 15.89 -4.80
CA VAL A 129 0.66 17.05 -4.30
C VAL A 129 0.79 16.96 -2.78
N PRO A 130 1.99 17.10 -2.21
CA PRO A 130 2.19 17.03 -0.76
C PRO A 130 1.41 18.09 0.01
N VAL A 131 0.75 17.69 1.07
CA VAL A 131 0.17 18.62 2.06
C VAL A 131 1.29 19.29 2.84
N ARG A 132 1.21 20.60 3.02
CA ARG A 132 2.22 21.35 3.77
C ARG A 132 2.31 20.86 5.21
N GLY A 133 3.53 20.54 5.64
CA GLY A 133 3.78 20.07 7.02
C GLY A 133 3.39 18.62 7.27
N ASN A 134 3.19 17.82 6.21
CA ASN A 134 2.93 16.39 6.35
C ASN A 134 4.04 15.66 7.13
N GLU A 135 3.67 14.66 7.92
CA GLU A 135 4.60 13.98 8.84
C GLU A 135 5.76 13.25 8.15
N LEU A 136 5.56 12.79 6.91
CA LEU A 136 6.62 12.16 6.12
C LEU A 136 7.58 13.18 5.48
N CYS A 137 7.38 14.47 5.68
CA CYS A 137 8.18 15.54 5.05
C CYS A 137 8.32 15.36 3.53
N LEU A 138 7.21 15.00 2.86
CA LEU A 138 7.13 14.92 1.40
C LEU A 138 7.11 16.33 0.81
N THR A 139 7.88 16.53 -0.25
CA THR A 139 7.98 17.84 -0.93
C THR A 139 7.82 17.74 -2.44
N LYS A 140 7.83 16.53 -3.00
CA LYS A 140 7.71 16.29 -4.43
C LYS A 140 6.28 15.94 -4.83
N THR A 141 5.88 16.40 -5.98
CA THR A 141 4.67 15.99 -6.69
C THR A 141 4.97 14.75 -7.51
N TYR A 142 4.03 13.80 -7.55
CA TYR A 142 4.15 12.54 -8.30
C TYR A 142 2.97 12.34 -9.22
N THR A 143 3.23 11.82 -10.40
CA THR A 143 2.20 11.45 -11.36
C THR A 143 1.52 10.14 -10.95
N CYS A 144 0.20 10.08 -11.11
CA CYS A 144 -0.59 8.85 -10.99
C CYS A 144 -1.47 8.68 -12.23
N ASN A 145 -1.74 7.43 -12.58
CA ASN A 145 -2.53 7.04 -13.73
C ASN A 145 -3.37 5.80 -13.41
N HIS A 146 -4.06 5.25 -14.38
CA HIS A 146 -4.92 4.07 -14.31
C HIS A 146 -6.08 4.19 -13.33
N LEU A 147 -5.84 4.27 -12.03
CA LEU A 147 -6.86 4.31 -10.99
C LEU A 147 -6.58 5.42 -9.97
N CYS A 148 -7.60 6.23 -9.68
CA CYS A 148 -7.64 7.20 -8.60
C CYS A 148 -8.82 6.87 -7.69
N GLU A 149 -8.56 6.46 -6.46
CA GLU A 149 -9.57 6.17 -5.46
C GLU A 149 -9.92 7.43 -4.67
N LEU A 150 -11.20 7.75 -4.62
CA LEU A 150 -11.75 8.90 -3.92
C LEU A 150 -12.18 8.46 -2.53
N VAL A 151 -11.52 9.00 -1.51
CA VAL A 151 -11.77 8.61 -0.12
C VAL A 151 -12.30 9.77 0.72
N LYS A 152 -13.18 9.44 1.67
CA LYS A 152 -13.57 10.33 2.77
C LYS A 152 -12.87 9.88 4.03
N THR A 153 -12.06 10.77 4.61
CA THR A 153 -11.38 10.51 5.87
C THR A 153 -12.33 10.71 7.07
N SER A 154 -12.17 9.87 8.09
CA SER A 154 -12.78 10.05 9.42
C SER A 154 -11.72 10.48 10.43
N THR A 155 -10.69 9.68 10.63
CA THR A 155 -9.56 9.95 11.54
C THR A 155 -8.23 10.07 10.82
N ALA A 156 -8.13 9.56 9.58
CA ALA A 156 -6.91 9.63 8.80
C ALA A 156 -6.56 11.07 8.40
N GLN A 157 -5.26 11.36 8.39
CA GLN A 157 -4.69 12.65 8.00
C GLN A 157 -4.19 12.56 6.56
N PRO A 158 -4.55 13.48 5.66
CA PRO A 158 -3.99 13.55 4.32
C PRO A 158 -2.51 13.94 4.36
N LEU A 159 -1.66 13.19 3.67
CA LEU A 159 -0.25 13.50 3.43
C LEU A 159 -0.04 14.08 2.03
N MET A 160 -0.88 13.68 1.08
CA MET A 160 -0.94 14.22 -0.27
C MET A 160 -2.40 14.34 -0.72
N THR A 161 -2.66 15.28 -1.63
CA THR A 161 -3.98 15.47 -2.25
C THR A 161 -3.86 15.45 -3.76
N TYR A 162 -4.96 15.13 -4.47
CA TYR A 162 -5.02 15.22 -5.93
C TYR A 162 -4.91 16.67 -6.41
N GLU A 163 -4.21 16.88 -7.53
CA GLU A 163 -3.96 18.22 -8.08
C GLU A 163 -5.13 18.72 -8.96
N THR A 164 -5.69 17.84 -9.74
CA THR A 164 -6.65 18.19 -10.81
C THR A 164 -7.92 17.36 -10.73
N ASP A 165 -8.82 17.59 -11.69
CA ASP A 165 -10.13 16.97 -11.84
C ASP A 165 -11.16 17.43 -10.80
N PHE A 166 -12.41 16.90 -10.88
CA PHE A 166 -13.51 17.23 -9.96
C PHE A 166 -13.20 16.86 -8.50
N TYR A 167 -12.23 16.00 -8.27
CA TYR A 167 -11.76 15.58 -6.96
C TYR A 167 -10.44 16.26 -6.52
N ALA A 168 -10.04 17.35 -7.18
CA ALA A 168 -8.88 18.13 -6.75
C ALA A 168 -8.98 18.52 -5.27
N GLY A 169 -7.90 18.33 -4.53
CA GLY A 169 -7.86 18.55 -3.08
C GLY A 169 -8.32 17.36 -2.23
N MET A 170 -8.94 16.33 -2.80
CA MET A 170 -9.23 15.09 -2.07
C MET A 170 -7.93 14.31 -1.76
N PRO A 171 -7.93 13.48 -0.69
CA PRO A 171 -6.73 12.73 -0.29
C PRO A 171 -6.24 11.77 -1.37
N ALA A 172 -4.92 11.80 -1.66
CA ALA A 172 -4.23 10.88 -2.55
C ALA A 172 -3.26 9.94 -1.81
N LEU A 173 -2.84 10.33 -0.60
CA LEU A 173 -2.11 9.50 0.38
C LEU A 173 -2.56 9.93 1.76
N THR A 174 -2.86 8.97 2.62
CA THR A 174 -3.26 9.24 4.01
C THR A 174 -2.47 8.42 5.01
N VAL A 175 -2.50 8.84 6.27
CA VAL A 175 -2.04 8.07 7.42
C VAL A 175 -3.08 8.11 8.53
N ASN A 176 -3.27 7.00 9.21
CA ASN A 176 -4.10 6.90 10.40
C ASN A 176 -3.30 6.29 11.56
N LEU A 177 -3.51 6.81 12.76
CA LEU A 177 -3.03 6.21 14.01
C LEU A 177 -4.10 5.27 14.52
N PHE A 178 -3.76 4.00 14.70
CA PHE A 178 -4.68 3.01 15.25
C PHE A 178 -3.96 2.17 16.30
N GLY A 179 -4.47 2.20 17.53
CA GLY A 179 -3.78 1.61 18.68
C GLY A 179 -2.37 2.20 18.86
N LYS A 180 -1.34 1.36 18.73
CA LYS A 180 0.07 1.78 18.84
C LYS A 180 0.74 1.90 17.47
N GLY A 181 0.07 1.53 16.39
CA GLY A 181 0.61 1.46 15.03
C GLY A 181 0.08 2.52 14.10
N LYS A 182 0.46 2.39 12.84
CA LYS A 182 0.09 3.30 11.76
C LYS A 182 -0.43 2.55 10.56
N ALA A 183 -1.46 3.07 9.93
CA ALA A 183 -2.01 2.57 8.68
C ALA A 183 -1.92 3.66 7.60
N TYR A 184 -1.24 3.36 6.51
CA TYR A 184 -1.10 4.24 5.34
C TYR A 184 -1.99 3.75 4.21
N HIS A 185 -2.71 4.66 3.55
CA HIS A 185 -3.51 4.34 2.37
C HIS A 185 -3.03 5.14 1.16
N VAL A 186 -2.59 4.43 0.13
CA VAL A 186 -2.19 5.00 -1.16
C VAL A 186 -3.39 4.96 -2.09
N CYS A 187 -3.98 6.11 -2.40
CA CYS A 187 -5.26 6.20 -3.09
C CYS A 187 -5.15 6.12 -4.63
N ALA A 188 -3.95 5.99 -5.20
CA ALA A 188 -3.80 5.95 -6.66
C ALA A 188 -2.61 5.11 -7.12
N ASP A 189 -2.63 4.72 -8.41
CA ASP A 189 -1.49 4.09 -9.06
C ASP A 189 -0.43 5.13 -9.43
N PHE A 190 0.49 5.37 -8.51
CA PHE A 190 1.58 6.31 -8.70
C PHE A 190 2.76 5.72 -9.49
N GLU A 191 3.57 6.61 -10.04
CA GLU A 191 4.86 6.28 -10.64
C GLU A 191 5.84 5.68 -9.62
N GLN A 192 6.85 4.93 -10.10
CA GLN A 192 7.80 4.22 -9.23
C GLN A 192 8.51 5.15 -8.23
N GLY A 193 8.84 6.38 -8.64
CA GLY A 193 9.50 7.37 -7.78
C GLY A 193 8.73 7.71 -6.49
N PHE A 194 7.40 7.65 -6.54
CA PHE A 194 6.55 7.80 -5.36
C PHE A 194 6.79 6.65 -4.37
N TYR A 195 6.69 5.40 -4.84
CA TYR A 195 6.88 4.23 -3.98
C TYR A 195 8.29 4.22 -3.38
N ASP A 196 9.32 4.54 -4.17
CA ASP A 196 10.70 4.58 -3.73
C ASP A 196 10.91 5.61 -2.59
N GLU A 197 10.31 6.79 -2.67
CA GLU A 197 10.46 7.81 -1.61
C GLU A 197 9.54 7.53 -0.42
N VAL A 198 8.24 7.30 -0.64
CA VAL A 198 7.26 7.14 0.43
C VAL A 198 7.57 5.91 1.27
N TYR A 199 7.82 4.76 0.64
CA TYR A 199 8.10 3.52 1.35
C TYR A 199 9.42 3.58 2.11
N ARG A 200 10.42 4.30 1.56
CA ARG A 200 11.67 4.58 2.28
C ARG A 200 11.43 5.38 3.56
N LYS A 201 10.59 6.41 3.49
CA LYS A 201 10.27 7.24 4.66
C LYS A 201 9.47 6.44 5.70
N ILE A 202 8.47 5.69 5.28
CA ILE A 202 7.69 4.81 6.15
C ILE A 202 8.57 3.75 6.82
N ALA A 203 9.42 3.05 6.07
CA ALA A 203 10.32 2.04 6.62
C ALA A 203 11.31 2.63 7.63
N LYS A 204 11.83 3.84 7.36
CA LYS A 204 12.71 4.56 8.29
C LYS A 204 11.97 4.91 9.58
N GLU A 205 10.76 5.42 9.49
CA GLU A 205 9.92 5.78 10.65
C GLU A 205 9.57 4.54 11.49
N ALA A 206 9.23 3.42 10.85
CA ALA A 206 9.00 2.13 11.50
C ALA A 206 10.28 1.50 12.08
N GLY A 207 11.43 2.14 11.95
CA GLY A 207 12.71 1.65 12.46
C GLY A 207 13.20 0.37 11.78
N VAL A 208 12.87 0.18 10.49
CA VAL A 208 13.41 -0.93 9.71
C VAL A 208 14.88 -0.64 9.41
N LYS A 209 15.74 -1.60 9.74
CA LYS A 209 17.19 -1.47 9.54
C LYS A 209 17.59 -2.01 8.17
N ARG A 210 18.48 -1.31 7.50
CA ARG A 210 19.13 -1.81 6.29
C ARG A 210 20.02 -3.02 6.63
N VAL A 211 20.07 -3.95 5.69
CA VAL A 211 20.96 -5.13 5.79
C VAL A 211 22.42 -4.70 5.79
N VAL A 212 22.77 -3.75 4.91
CA VAL A 212 24.12 -3.14 4.84
C VAL A 212 23.98 -1.61 4.75
N ALA A 213 24.99 -0.90 5.21
CA ALA A 213 24.94 0.55 5.31
C ALA A 213 24.86 1.25 3.95
N HIS A 214 25.52 0.71 2.93
CA HIS A 214 25.56 1.25 1.58
C HIS A 214 25.45 0.13 0.54
N ILE A 215 24.55 0.29 -0.40
CA ILE A 215 24.35 -0.61 -1.53
C ILE A 215 24.46 0.22 -2.80
N PRO A 216 25.37 -0.15 -3.74
CA PRO A 216 25.46 0.49 -5.04
C PRO A 216 24.15 0.35 -5.84
N GLU A 217 23.88 1.27 -6.74
CA GLU A 217 22.75 1.18 -7.64
C GLU A 217 22.84 -0.10 -8.50
N GLY A 218 21.70 -0.79 -8.67
CA GLY A 218 21.62 -2.05 -9.41
C GLY A 218 22.07 -3.29 -8.64
N VAL A 219 22.48 -3.15 -7.37
CA VAL A 219 22.83 -4.28 -6.48
C VAL A 219 21.70 -4.53 -5.50
N GLU A 220 21.30 -5.77 -5.36
CA GLU A 220 20.39 -6.23 -4.33
C GLU A 220 21.16 -7.02 -3.27
N VAL A 221 20.79 -6.83 -2.02
CA VAL A 221 21.41 -7.55 -0.89
C VAL A 221 20.32 -8.18 -0.05
N SER A 222 20.52 -9.42 0.36
CA SER A 222 19.68 -10.09 1.34
C SER A 222 20.52 -10.76 2.42
N VAL A 223 19.94 -10.90 3.60
CA VAL A 223 20.58 -11.62 4.72
C VAL A 223 19.66 -12.72 5.20
N ARG A 224 20.25 -13.86 5.43
CA ARG A 224 19.62 -14.97 6.16
C ARG A 224 20.45 -15.27 7.40
N ARG A 225 19.78 -15.52 8.50
CA ARG A 225 20.44 -15.85 9.78
C ARG A 225 20.16 -17.30 10.13
N ASN A 226 21.22 -18.01 10.49
CA ASN A 226 21.13 -19.33 11.10
C ASN A 226 21.91 -19.31 12.42
N GLN A 227 21.20 -19.45 13.54
CA GLN A 227 21.74 -19.31 14.88
C GLN A 227 22.53 -17.98 15.02
N ASP A 228 23.84 -18.04 15.17
CA ASP A 228 24.71 -16.88 15.40
C ASP A 228 25.43 -16.39 14.12
N THR A 229 25.11 -16.96 12.95
CA THR A 229 25.80 -16.65 11.71
C THR A 229 24.84 -15.93 10.73
N ASP A 230 25.27 -14.78 10.24
CA ASP A 230 24.60 -14.04 9.16
C ASP A 230 25.23 -14.41 7.80
N TYR A 231 24.39 -14.83 6.87
CA TYR A 231 24.75 -15.10 5.48
C TYR A 231 24.25 -13.93 4.62
N VAL A 232 25.17 -13.25 3.95
CA VAL A 232 24.89 -12.12 3.07
C VAL A 232 24.99 -12.57 1.62
N PHE A 233 23.96 -12.32 0.84
CA PHE A 233 23.86 -12.67 -0.58
C PHE A 233 23.73 -11.42 -1.44
#